data_f96a21beac8e0bb6dd5f020826ebdd23
#
_entry.id   f96a21beac8e0bb6dd5f020826ebdd23
#
_cell.length_a   1.000
_cell.length_b   1.000
_cell.length_c   1.000
_cell.angle_alpha   90.00
_cell.angle_beta   90.00
_cell.angle_gamma   90.00
#
_symmetry.space_group_name_H-M   'P 1'
#
loop_
_entity.id
_entity.type
_entity.pdbx_description
1 polymer ?
#
loop_
_entity_poly.entity_id
_entity_poly.type
_entity_poly.pdbx_seq_one_letter_code
_entity_poly.pdbx_strand_id
1 'polypeptide(L)' 'MAVSLEITERAIKDFQRIQEYMISAKKENAMETYEKLKSDYISTKALLNVAGVNLSELDIIKE' A
#
# COMPACT_ATOMS: atom_id res chain seq x y z
N MET A 1 18.13 -9.91 5.95
CA MET A 1 18.43 -8.51 6.26
C MET A 1 17.21 -7.87 6.94
N ALA A 2 17.42 -7.25 8.07
CA ALA A 2 16.30 -6.65 8.82
C ALA A 2 15.93 -5.29 8.22
N VAL A 3 14.64 -5.06 8.05
CA VAL A 3 14.12 -3.73 7.68
C VAL A 3 14.04 -2.90 8.97
N SER A 4 14.53 -1.66 8.94
CA SER A 4 14.51 -0.82 10.12
C SER A 4 13.07 -0.46 10.50
N LEU A 5 12.84 -0.25 11.80
CA LEU A 5 11.54 0.14 12.32
C LEU A 5 11.05 1.44 11.67
N GLU A 6 11.95 2.38 11.47
CA GLU A 6 11.65 3.67 10.87
C GLU A 6 11.16 3.52 9.42
N ILE A 7 11.84 2.66 8.64
CA ILE A 7 11.44 2.38 7.27
C ILE A 7 10.07 1.68 7.26
N THR A 8 9.87 0.74 8.19
CA THR A 8 8.61 0.01 8.30
C THR A 8 7.45 0.95 8.63
N GLU A 9 7.64 1.87 9.57
CA GLU A 9 6.61 2.84 9.94
C GLU A 9 6.23 3.74 8.77
N ARG A 10 7.23 4.20 8.02
CA ARG A 10 6.99 5.02 6.84
C ARG A 10 6.24 4.24 5.77
N ALA A 11 6.62 2.99 5.56
CA ALA A 11 5.96 2.13 4.58
C ALA A 11 4.49 1.88 4.95
N ILE A 12 4.18 1.73 6.24
CA ILE A 12 2.80 1.58 6.70
C ILE A 12 1.98 2.83 6.35
N LYS A 13 2.51 4.01 6.62
CA LYS A 13 1.84 5.27 6.30
C LYS A 13 1.64 5.43 4.80
N ASP A 14 2.66 5.10 4.02
CA ASP A 14 2.58 5.18 2.56
C ASP A 14 1.53 4.19 2.03
N PHE A 15 1.49 2.99 2.59
CA PHE A 15 0.53 1.97 2.20
C PHE A 15 -0.90 2.45 2.43
N GLN A 16 -1.17 3.05 3.58
CA GLN A 16 -2.48 3.60 3.90
C GLN A 16 -2.87 4.71 2.94
N ARG A 17 -1.93 5.61 2.64
CA ARG A 17 -2.16 6.74 1.73
C ARG A 17 -2.42 6.25 0.30
N ILE A 18 -1.64 5.29 -0.15
CA ILE A 18 -1.81 4.71 -1.50
C ILE A 18 -3.21 4.12 -1.64
N GLN A 19 -3.67 3.38 -0.64
CA GLN A 19 -5.00 2.78 -0.67
C GLN A 19 -6.11 3.82 -0.70
N GLU A 20 -5.96 4.90 0.07
CA GLU A 20 -6.91 6.00 0.05
C GLU A 20 -7.01 6.62 -1.33
N TYR A 21 -5.87 6.84 -1.98
CA TYR A 21 -5.83 7.37 -3.34
C TYR A 21 -6.43 6.39 -4.35
N MET A 22 -6.21 5.09 -4.18
CA MET A 22 -6.81 4.08 -5.05
C MET A 22 -8.33 4.10 -4.95
N ILE A 23 -8.86 4.22 -3.74
CA ILE A 23 -10.29 4.30 -3.53
C ILE A 23 -10.86 5.56 -4.21
N SER A 24 -10.20 6.69 -4.04
CA SER A 24 -10.59 7.94 -4.70
C SER A 24 -10.56 7.84 -6.21
N ALA A 25 -9.48 7.28 -6.75
CA ALA A 25 -9.32 7.12 -8.19
C ALA A 25 -10.43 6.24 -8.78
N LYS A 26 -10.76 5.15 -8.09
CA LYS A 26 -11.82 4.25 -8.53
C LYS A 26 -13.18 4.94 -8.50
N LYS A 27 -13.44 5.70 -7.44
CA LYS A 27 -14.68 6.45 -7.27
C LYS A 27 -14.85 7.50 -8.37
N GLU A 28 -13.75 8.13 -8.79
CA GLU A 28 -13.75 9.13 -9.86
C GLU A 28 -13.61 8.52 -11.24
N ASN A 29 -13.53 7.21 -11.31
CA ASN A 29 -13.39 6.47 -12.58
C ASN A 29 -12.06 6.78 -13.28
N ALA A 30 -11.03 7.14 -12.53
CA ALA A 30 -9.69 7.44 -13.05
C ALA A 30 -8.86 6.16 -13.11
N MET A 31 -9.16 5.28 -14.05
CA MET A 31 -8.60 3.93 -14.09
C MET A 31 -7.10 3.92 -14.36
N GLU A 32 -6.60 4.85 -15.15
CA GLU A 32 -5.17 4.93 -15.41
C GLU A 32 -4.40 5.28 -14.14
N THR A 33 -4.91 6.23 -13.37
CA THR A 33 -4.35 6.60 -12.07
C THR A 33 -4.42 5.44 -11.10
N TYR A 34 -5.56 4.73 -11.10
CA TYR A 34 -5.74 3.54 -10.25
C TYR A 34 -4.67 2.49 -10.53
N GLU A 35 -4.39 2.20 -11.80
CA GLU A 35 -3.39 1.20 -12.17
C GLU A 35 -1.99 1.60 -11.73
N LYS A 36 -1.64 2.88 -11.82
CA LYS A 36 -0.34 3.37 -11.36
C LYS A 36 -0.21 3.24 -9.84
N LEU A 37 -1.26 3.58 -9.12
CA LEU A 37 -1.30 3.46 -7.66
C LEU A 37 -1.25 1.99 -7.24
N LYS A 38 -1.90 1.12 -7.99
CA LYS A 38 -1.91 -0.31 -7.72
C LYS A 38 -0.50 -0.89 -7.77
N SER A 39 0.33 -0.42 -8.70
CA SER A 39 1.73 -0.84 -8.79
C SER A 39 2.47 -0.50 -7.51
N ASP A 40 2.29 0.72 -7.00
CA ASP A 40 2.89 1.14 -5.74
C ASP A 40 2.33 0.36 -4.55
N TYR A 41 1.03 0.09 -4.57
CA TYR A 41 0.36 -0.71 -3.56
C TYR A 41 0.99 -2.11 -3.46
N ILE A 42 1.20 -2.78 -4.58
CA ILE A 42 1.78 -4.11 -4.62
C ILE A 42 3.22 -4.09 -4.09
N SER A 43 4.01 -3.11 -4.52
CA SER A 43 5.41 -2.98 -4.09
C SER A 43 5.50 -2.74 -2.58
N THR A 44 4.69 -1.84 -2.06
CA THR A 44 4.70 -1.52 -0.63
C THR A 44 4.17 -2.70 0.20
N LYS A 45 3.16 -3.39 -0.31
CA LYS A 45 2.62 -4.59 0.33
C LYS A 45 3.70 -5.66 0.47
N ALA A 46 4.49 -5.87 -0.59
CA ALA A 46 5.58 -6.84 -0.56
C ALA A 46 6.63 -6.46 0.49
N LEU A 47 6.98 -5.18 0.57
CA LEU A 47 7.93 -4.69 1.56
C LEU A 47 7.42 -4.95 2.98
N LEU A 48 6.16 -4.63 3.25
CA LEU A 48 5.57 -4.84 4.57
C LEU A 48 5.49 -6.32 4.93
N ASN A 49 5.21 -7.16 3.95
CA ASN A 49 5.18 -8.60 4.16
C ASN A 49 6.56 -9.14 4.55
N VAL A 50 7.61 -8.67 3.89
CA VAL A 50 9.00 -9.04 4.21
C VAL A 50 9.37 -8.55 5.60
N ALA A 51 8.88 -7.37 5.99
CA ALA A 51 9.13 -6.80 7.31
C ALA A 51 8.35 -7.50 8.43
N GLY A 52 7.48 -8.45 8.09
CA GLY A 52 6.70 -9.20 9.08
C GLY A 52 5.46 -8.46 9.58
N VAL A 53 5.00 -7.45 8.87
CA VAL A 53 3.82 -6.69 9.28
C VAL A 53 2.56 -7.48 8.94
N ASN A 54 1.63 -7.54 9.89
CA ASN A 54 0.34 -8.18 9.67
C ASN A 54 -0.54 -7.27 8.82
N LEU A 55 -0.84 -7.71 7.61
CA LEU A 55 -1.59 -6.93 6.63
C LEU A 55 -3.10 -7.13 6.69
N SER A 56 -3.57 -8.04 7.53
CA SER A 56 -5.00 -8.39 7.54
C SER A 56 -5.92 -7.20 7.83
N GLU A 57 -5.47 -6.25 8.65
CA GLU A 57 -6.24 -5.05 8.95
C GLU A 57 -5.81 -3.83 8.12
N LEU A 58 -4.56 -3.80 7.71
CA LEU A 58 -4.02 -2.68 6.95
C LEU A 58 -4.45 -2.71 5.49
N ASP A 59 -4.57 -3.89 4.92
CA ASP A 59 -4.91 -4.06 3.51
C ASP A 59 -6.43 -4.01 3.31
N ILE A 60 -6.93 -2.82 2.98
CA ILE A 60 -8.36 -2.58 2.73
C ILE A 60 -8.75 -3.00 1.31
N ILE A 61 -7.85 -2.79 0.38
CA ILE A 61 -8.08 -3.11 -1.05
C ILE A 61 -8.14 -4.62 -1.27
N LYS A 62 -7.25 -5.37 -0.64
CA LYS A 62 -7.21 -6.84 -0.69
C LYS A 62 -7.09 -7.42 -2.09
N GLU A 63 -6.19 -6.89 -2.87
CA GLU A 63 -5.88 -7.43 -4.19
C GLU A 63 -4.55 -8.15 -4.27
#